data_f015cdaeeccbe62ebd9d2056915757c5
#
_entry.id   f015cdaeeccbe62ebd9d2056915757c5
#
_cell.length_a   1.000
_cell.length_b   1.000
_cell.length_c   1.000
_cell.angle_alpha   90.00
_cell.angle_beta   90.00
_cell.angle_gamma   90.00
#
_symmetry.space_group_name_H-M   'P 1'
#
loop_
_entity.id
_entity.type
_entity.pdbx_description
1 polymer ?
#
loop_
_entity_poly.entity_id
_entity_poly.type
_entity_poly.pdbx_seq_one_letter_code
_entity_poly.pdbx_strand_id
1 'polypeptide(L)'
;MFKNLLRIVVVVGLVIAVSAVFICAPVSGADFPKKAVRIIVTAGVGGGEDGEIRGLMPFLQKHLGVNVMIENIGGAGGKIALEKLQKTEPDGYTVLFSTFPKPVVIEYMEKVAYRTKDFTPVYAWTRSNQLLLGHVDSWKTFDEFLKAAKAKPLAGGFTGRGSTTHVAGLLAMDALGVKVNWVPYEGSGETLGALAGKHIDFVINLASTSLPLIEGGRLRPLLLVSDERDPFFPDVPVPKELGFSVPALPGVRGIVAPPKTPAAIVKVLEEATSKAVKEAAYVDWAKKRKMVIKPLNHQEFGKDILESYPKVEKIQQKLKD
;
A
#
# COMPACT_ATOMS: atom_id res chain seq x y z
N MET A 1 72.49 -0.78 7.87
CA MET A 1 71.24 -1.28 8.45
C MET A 1 70.07 -0.27 8.31
N PHE A 2 70.26 1.00 8.57
CA PHE A 2 69.23 2.05 8.49
C PHE A 2 68.63 2.29 7.07
N LYS A 3 69.41 2.20 5.99
CA LYS A 3 68.91 2.43 4.62
C LYS A 3 67.94 1.36 4.11
N ASN A 4 68.03 0.12 4.59
CA ASN A 4 67.10 -0.94 4.18
C ASN A 4 65.77 -0.88 4.95
N LEU A 5 65.78 -0.40 6.21
CA LEU A 5 64.56 -0.18 7.00
C LEU A 5 63.68 0.93 6.42
N LEU A 6 64.32 2.03 5.95
CA LEU A 6 63.60 3.15 5.33
C LEU A 6 62.92 2.76 3.98
N ARG A 7 63.56 1.89 3.18
CA ARG A 7 62.98 1.35 1.94
C ARG A 7 61.79 0.42 2.17
N ILE A 8 61.79 -0.38 3.21
CA ILE A 8 60.65 -1.27 3.57
C ILE A 8 59.48 -0.43 4.06
N VAL A 9 59.69 0.61 4.87
CA VAL A 9 58.60 1.49 5.35
C VAL A 9 57.96 2.28 4.22
N VAL A 10 58.73 2.73 3.21
CA VAL A 10 58.19 3.46 2.04
C VAL A 10 57.38 2.53 1.13
N VAL A 11 57.84 1.27 0.90
CA VAL A 11 57.12 0.29 0.07
C VAL A 11 55.85 -0.19 0.75
N VAL A 12 55.84 -0.40 2.06
CA VAL A 12 54.61 -0.80 2.82
C VAL A 12 53.62 0.39 2.90
N GLY A 13 54.11 1.63 3.04
CA GLY A 13 53.25 2.81 3.00
C GLY A 13 52.59 3.03 1.63
N LEU A 14 53.28 2.73 0.54
CA LEU A 14 52.72 2.83 -0.83
C LEU A 14 51.68 1.74 -1.14
N VAL A 15 51.87 0.53 -0.62
CA VAL A 15 50.92 -0.58 -0.81
C VAL A 15 49.64 -0.35 -0.01
N ILE A 16 49.71 0.25 1.19
CA ILE A 16 48.50 0.59 2.00
C ILE A 16 47.73 1.76 1.38
N ALA A 17 48.39 2.70 0.71
CA ALA A 17 47.71 3.83 0.05
C ALA A 17 46.94 3.44 -1.22
N VAL A 18 47.30 2.30 -1.88
CA VAL A 18 46.62 1.84 -3.08
C VAL A 18 45.38 1.00 -2.75
N SER A 19 45.26 0.48 -1.52
CA SER A 19 44.15 -0.40 -1.11
C SER A 19 42.90 0.32 -0.61
N ALA A 20 42.86 1.66 -0.54
CA ALA A 20 41.76 2.42 0.06
C ALA A 20 40.89 3.21 -0.92
N VAL A 21 41.04 3.01 -2.22
CA VAL A 21 40.12 3.59 -3.22
C VAL A 21 39.25 2.50 -3.83
N PHE A 22 38.40 1.87 -3.02
CA PHE A 22 37.15 1.38 -3.54
C PHE A 22 36.31 2.61 -3.92
N ILE A 23 36.54 3.12 -5.12
CA ILE A 23 35.62 4.06 -5.76
C ILE A 23 34.34 3.27 -5.95
N CYS A 24 33.37 3.50 -5.06
CA CYS A 24 31.97 3.18 -5.33
C CYS A 24 31.59 4.05 -6.53
N ALA A 25 31.84 3.56 -7.73
CA ALA A 25 31.42 4.26 -8.94
C ALA A 25 29.92 4.47 -8.81
N PRO A 26 29.42 5.69 -8.98
CA PRO A 26 27.97 5.90 -9.00
C PRO A 26 27.40 5.03 -10.11
N VAL A 27 26.46 4.13 -9.77
CA VAL A 27 25.72 3.35 -10.76
C VAL A 27 25.07 4.35 -11.69
N SER A 28 25.63 4.48 -12.90
CA SER A 28 25.06 5.34 -13.92
C SER A 28 23.70 4.77 -14.31
N GLY A 29 22.63 5.57 -14.18
CA GLY A 29 21.28 5.13 -14.59
C GLY A 29 21.20 4.69 -16.06
N ALA A 30 22.20 5.01 -16.88
CA ALA A 30 22.32 4.57 -18.27
C ALA A 30 22.53 3.04 -18.42
N ASP A 31 22.99 2.36 -17.37
CA ASP A 31 23.31 0.92 -17.38
C ASP A 31 22.28 0.06 -16.62
N PHE A 32 21.24 0.62 -16.08
CA PHE A 32 20.18 -0.08 -15.33
C PHE A 32 18.88 -0.13 -16.16
N PRO A 33 18.18 -1.30 -16.19
CA PRO A 33 18.56 -2.61 -15.65
C PRO A 33 19.25 -3.52 -16.68
N LYS A 34 20.21 -4.35 -16.24
CA LYS A 34 20.89 -5.40 -17.07
C LYS A 34 20.51 -6.83 -16.72
N LYS A 35 19.79 -7.02 -15.63
CA LYS A 35 19.33 -8.34 -15.13
C LYS A 35 17.89 -8.22 -14.62
N ALA A 36 17.28 -9.35 -14.28
CA ALA A 36 15.92 -9.39 -13.78
C ALA A 36 15.73 -8.51 -12.55
N VAL A 37 14.58 -7.79 -12.50
CA VAL A 37 14.15 -7.00 -11.35
C VAL A 37 13.18 -7.84 -10.51
N ARG A 38 13.42 -7.90 -9.21
CA ARG A 38 12.56 -8.59 -8.24
C ARG A 38 11.61 -7.61 -7.58
N ILE A 39 10.33 -7.97 -7.56
CA ILE A 39 9.30 -7.22 -6.83
C ILE A 39 8.82 -8.07 -5.66
N ILE A 40 9.13 -7.66 -4.45
CA ILE A 40 8.59 -8.24 -3.22
C ILE A 40 7.15 -7.73 -3.06
N VAL A 41 6.21 -8.65 -2.78
CA VAL A 41 4.80 -8.33 -2.51
C VAL A 41 4.48 -8.64 -1.06
N THR A 42 3.89 -7.69 -0.34
CA THR A 42 3.58 -7.80 1.10
C THR A 42 2.35 -8.65 1.41
N ALA A 43 1.85 -9.39 0.44
CA ALA A 43 0.69 -10.28 0.55
C ALA A 43 1.02 -11.70 0.06
N GLY A 44 0.22 -12.66 0.52
CA GLY A 44 0.27 -14.04 0.01
C GLY A 44 -0.17 -14.15 -1.45
N VAL A 45 0.16 -15.25 -2.09
CA VAL A 45 -0.24 -15.58 -3.46
C VAL A 45 -1.77 -15.60 -3.56
N GLY A 46 -2.30 -15.02 -4.65
CA GLY A 46 -3.76 -14.91 -4.89
C GLY A 46 -4.44 -13.75 -4.15
N GLY A 47 -3.71 -13.00 -3.31
CA GLY A 47 -4.22 -11.79 -2.69
C GLY A 47 -4.39 -10.64 -3.68
N GLY A 48 -5.11 -9.58 -3.27
CA GLY A 48 -5.38 -8.43 -4.15
C GLY A 48 -4.11 -7.71 -4.65
N GLU A 49 -3.07 -7.61 -3.83
CA GLU A 49 -1.77 -7.05 -4.23
C GLU A 49 -1.07 -7.96 -5.26
N ASP A 50 -1.07 -9.28 -5.01
CA ASP A 50 -0.49 -10.26 -5.93
C ASP A 50 -1.17 -10.25 -7.30
N GLY A 51 -2.50 -10.25 -7.31
CA GLY A 51 -3.27 -10.19 -8.55
C GLY A 51 -3.01 -8.93 -9.36
N GLU A 52 -2.85 -7.78 -8.69
CA GLU A 52 -2.61 -6.50 -9.36
C GLU A 52 -1.21 -6.43 -9.98
N ILE A 53 -0.18 -6.77 -9.22
CA ILE A 53 1.20 -6.69 -9.76
C ILE A 53 1.45 -7.73 -10.85
N ARG A 54 0.83 -8.92 -10.78
CA ARG A 54 0.88 -9.91 -11.85
C ARG A 54 0.15 -9.43 -13.12
N GLY A 55 -0.95 -8.68 -12.96
CA GLY A 55 -1.62 -8.04 -14.09
C GLY A 55 -0.77 -6.97 -14.77
N LEU A 56 0.04 -6.24 -14.00
CA LEU A 56 0.95 -5.21 -14.54
C LEU A 56 2.27 -5.80 -15.09
N MET A 57 2.72 -6.94 -14.55
CA MET A 57 4.04 -7.53 -14.81
C MET A 57 4.42 -7.64 -16.29
N PRO A 58 3.57 -8.13 -17.22
CA PRO A 58 3.95 -8.25 -18.63
C PRO A 58 4.30 -6.90 -19.27
N PHE A 59 3.56 -5.86 -18.90
CA PHE A 59 3.79 -4.50 -19.40
C PHE A 59 5.03 -3.87 -18.78
N LEU A 60 5.26 -4.12 -17.49
CA LEU A 60 6.46 -3.66 -16.80
C LEU A 60 7.73 -4.31 -17.38
N GLN A 61 7.71 -5.62 -17.66
CA GLN A 61 8.80 -6.32 -18.37
C GLN A 61 9.08 -5.71 -19.73
N LYS A 62 8.04 -5.41 -20.50
CA LYS A 62 8.15 -4.76 -21.81
C LYS A 62 8.90 -3.42 -21.72
N HIS A 63 8.57 -2.58 -20.73
CA HIS A 63 9.14 -1.24 -20.61
C HIS A 63 10.49 -1.21 -19.89
N LEU A 64 10.79 -2.20 -19.04
CA LEU A 64 12.13 -2.36 -18.42
C LEU A 64 13.13 -3.05 -19.36
N GLY A 65 12.66 -3.83 -20.34
CA GLY A 65 13.51 -4.61 -21.23
C GLY A 65 14.17 -5.83 -20.57
N VAL A 66 13.77 -6.18 -19.35
CA VAL A 66 14.29 -7.33 -18.58
C VAL A 66 13.14 -8.10 -17.92
N ASN A 67 13.41 -9.31 -17.47
CA ASN A 67 12.44 -10.09 -16.71
C ASN A 67 12.11 -9.44 -15.38
N VAL A 68 10.84 -9.55 -14.94
CA VAL A 68 10.36 -9.18 -13.61
C VAL A 68 9.96 -10.45 -12.87
N MET A 69 10.48 -10.61 -11.65
CA MET A 69 10.17 -11.74 -10.78
C MET A 69 9.33 -11.24 -9.58
N ILE A 70 8.25 -11.95 -9.29
CA ILE A 70 7.39 -11.62 -8.14
C ILE A 70 7.71 -12.60 -7.01
N GLU A 71 8.04 -12.06 -5.84
CA GLU A 71 8.28 -12.81 -4.61
C GLU A 71 7.24 -12.41 -3.56
N ASN A 72 6.30 -13.30 -3.27
CA ASN A 72 5.31 -13.06 -2.23
C ASN A 72 5.91 -13.36 -0.84
N ILE A 73 5.94 -12.35 0.03
CA ILE A 73 6.35 -12.46 1.43
C ILE A 73 5.20 -11.95 2.29
N GLY A 74 4.25 -12.82 2.57
CA GLY A 74 3.15 -12.55 3.49
C GLY A 74 3.58 -12.68 4.96
N GLY A 75 2.60 -12.56 5.84
CA GLY A 75 2.77 -12.71 7.29
C GLY A 75 3.00 -11.38 8.03
N ALA A 76 2.52 -11.32 9.26
CA ALA A 76 2.58 -10.14 10.14
C ALA A 76 2.19 -8.82 9.41
N GLY A 77 1.11 -8.86 8.62
CA GLY A 77 0.65 -7.69 7.85
C GLY A 77 1.59 -7.20 6.75
N GLY A 78 2.70 -7.91 6.46
CA GLY A 78 3.75 -7.51 5.52
C GLY A 78 5.05 -7.03 6.18
N LYS A 79 5.13 -7.03 7.53
CA LYS A 79 6.31 -6.62 8.30
C LYS A 79 7.58 -7.32 7.83
N ILE A 80 7.52 -8.65 7.61
CA ILE A 80 8.69 -9.45 7.19
C ILE A 80 9.24 -8.93 5.85
N ALA A 81 8.37 -8.65 4.89
CA ALA A 81 8.74 -8.10 3.59
C ALA A 81 9.39 -6.72 3.71
N LEU A 82 8.83 -5.85 4.55
CA LEU A 82 9.31 -4.48 4.77
C LEU A 82 10.68 -4.47 5.46
N GLU A 83 10.87 -5.32 6.47
CA GLU A 83 12.16 -5.48 7.16
C GLU A 83 13.24 -6.08 6.24
N LYS A 84 12.84 -6.94 5.29
CA LYS A 84 13.73 -7.45 4.24
C LYS A 84 14.15 -6.32 3.30
N LEU A 85 13.19 -5.51 2.83
CA LEU A 85 13.50 -4.36 1.96
C LEU A 85 14.46 -3.38 2.62
N GLN A 86 14.26 -3.08 3.92
CA GLN A 86 15.12 -2.17 4.69
C GLN A 86 16.61 -2.55 4.67
N LYS A 87 16.89 -3.86 4.56
CA LYS A 87 18.24 -4.43 4.55
C LYS A 87 18.78 -4.73 3.15
N THR A 88 17.97 -4.44 2.14
CA THR A 88 18.32 -4.72 0.73
C THR A 88 19.19 -3.62 0.16
N GLU A 89 20.16 -3.99 -0.69
CA GLU A 89 21.03 -3.03 -1.38
C GLU A 89 20.20 -2.09 -2.27
N PRO A 90 20.51 -0.79 -2.30
CA PRO A 90 19.76 0.20 -3.06
C PRO A 90 20.17 0.25 -4.55
N ASP A 91 20.33 -0.93 -5.17
CA ASP A 91 20.78 -1.10 -6.55
C ASP A 91 19.64 -1.14 -7.59
N GLY A 92 18.39 -1.05 -7.13
CA GLY A 92 17.19 -1.07 -7.97
C GLY A 92 16.72 -2.44 -8.42
N TYR A 93 17.47 -3.50 -8.18
CA TYR A 93 17.11 -4.87 -8.61
C TYR A 93 16.17 -5.58 -7.66
N THR A 94 15.93 -5.02 -6.48
CA THR A 94 14.89 -5.49 -5.57
C THR A 94 14.08 -4.29 -5.10
N VAL A 95 12.79 -4.29 -5.38
CA VAL A 95 11.82 -3.28 -4.95
C VAL A 95 10.64 -3.96 -4.27
N LEU A 96 9.76 -3.19 -3.63
CA LEU A 96 8.62 -3.73 -2.92
C LEU A 96 7.33 -3.06 -3.38
N PHE A 97 6.31 -3.87 -3.64
CA PHE A 97 4.95 -3.45 -3.94
C PHE A 97 4.04 -3.69 -2.73
N SER A 98 3.32 -2.67 -2.33
CA SER A 98 2.40 -2.73 -1.18
C SER A 98 1.24 -1.74 -1.31
N THR A 99 0.27 -1.90 -0.43
CA THR A 99 -0.81 -0.93 -0.20
C THR A 99 -0.44 -0.01 0.95
N PHE A 100 -0.33 1.29 0.68
CA PHE A 100 -0.08 2.32 1.68
C PHE A 100 -1.42 2.89 2.17
N PRO A 101 -1.54 3.29 3.45
CA PRO A 101 -0.49 3.44 4.45
C PRO A 101 -0.23 2.22 5.35
N LYS A 102 -0.59 0.99 4.94
CA LYS A 102 -0.39 -0.22 5.77
C LYS A 102 1.00 -0.31 6.43
N PRO A 103 2.14 -0.04 5.73
CA PRO A 103 3.46 -0.04 6.36
C PRO A 103 3.60 0.97 7.52
N VAL A 104 3.01 2.16 7.39
CA VAL A 104 2.98 3.19 8.45
C VAL A 104 2.16 2.72 9.65
N VAL A 105 1.01 2.09 9.40
CA VAL A 105 0.16 1.56 10.48
C VAL A 105 0.92 0.52 11.32
N ILE A 106 1.66 -0.40 10.68
CA ILE A 106 2.45 -1.42 11.37
C ILE A 106 3.51 -0.78 12.26
N GLU A 107 4.14 0.33 11.86
CA GLU A 107 5.11 1.06 12.69
C GLU A 107 4.52 1.57 14.01
N TYR A 108 3.23 1.93 14.03
CA TYR A 108 2.54 2.38 15.23
C TYR A 108 2.02 1.24 16.11
N MET A 109 1.79 0.07 15.51
CA MET A 109 1.24 -1.09 16.21
C MET A 109 2.30 -2.00 16.80
N GLU A 110 3.45 -2.12 16.14
CA GLU A 110 4.47 -3.11 16.46
C GLU A 110 5.87 -2.50 16.52
N LYS A 111 6.77 -3.18 17.24
CA LYS A 111 8.19 -2.88 17.10
C LYS A 111 8.69 -3.43 15.76
N VAL A 112 9.17 -2.54 14.90
CA VAL A 112 9.67 -2.86 13.56
C VAL A 112 11.11 -2.36 13.36
N ALA A 113 11.84 -2.99 12.44
CA ALA A 113 13.21 -2.64 12.09
C ALA A 113 13.29 -1.81 10.79
N TYR A 114 12.23 -1.08 10.45
CA TYR A 114 12.16 -0.18 9.29
C TYR A 114 11.43 1.13 9.66
N ARG A 115 11.56 2.11 8.78
CA ARG A 115 10.71 3.30 8.76
C ARG A 115 10.20 3.50 7.35
N THR A 116 8.88 3.56 7.16
CA THR A 116 8.27 3.71 5.83
C THR A 116 8.73 4.98 5.12
N LYS A 117 8.93 6.06 5.87
CA LYS A 117 9.43 7.34 5.35
C LYS A 117 10.88 7.30 4.83
N ASP A 118 11.65 6.27 5.20
CA ASP A 118 13.04 6.12 4.76
C ASP A 118 13.13 5.35 3.44
N PHE A 119 12.10 4.60 3.06
CA PHE A 119 12.04 3.97 1.74
C PHE A 119 12.01 5.03 0.65
N THR A 120 12.58 4.68 -0.49
CA THR A 120 12.59 5.54 -1.67
C THR A 120 11.32 5.28 -2.50
N PRO A 121 10.35 6.22 -2.57
CA PRO A 121 9.17 6.05 -3.40
C PRO A 121 9.56 5.97 -4.88
N VAL A 122 8.91 5.09 -5.64
CA VAL A 122 9.12 4.95 -7.08
C VAL A 122 7.90 5.43 -7.85
N TYR A 123 6.76 4.79 -7.69
CA TYR A 123 5.54 5.13 -8.37
C TYR A 123 4.33 4.45 -7.73
N ALA A 124 3.21 5.15 -7.66
CA ALA A 124 1.94 4.54 -7.30
C ALA A 124 0.93 4.76 -8.42
N TRP A 125 -0.05 3.87 -8.57
CA TRP A 125 -0.97 3.97 -9.70
C TRP A 125 -2.41 3.59 -9.41
N THR A 126 -2.69 2.87 -8.32
CA THR A 126 -4.06 2.56 -7.95
C THR A 126 -4.43 3.23 -6.65
N ARG A 127 -5.63 3.81 -6.64
CA ARG A 127 -6.26 4.32 -5.43
C ARG A 127 -7.52 3.53 -5.17
N SER A 128 -7.58 2.84 -4.05
CA SER A 128 -8.74 2.06 -3.64
C SER A 128 -9.47 2.78 -2.52
N ASN A 129 -10.69 3.22 -2.81
CA ASN A 129 -11.57 3.80 -1.81
C ASN A 129 -12.24 2.68 -1.00
N GLN A 130 -12.63 3.00 0.23
CA GLN A 130 -13.39 2.09 1.08
C GLN A 130 -14.87 2.46 1.05
N LEU A 131 -15.70 1.43 1.06
CA LEU A 131 -17.14 1.56 1.19
C LEU A 131 -17.57 1.13 2.59
N LEU A 132 -18.41 1.92 3.22
CA LEU A 132 -19.26 1.46 4.30
C LEU A 132 -20.39 0.65 3.68
N LEU A 133 -20.50 -0.61 4.05
CA LEU A 133 -21.44 -1.58 3.49
C LEU A 133 -22.36 -2.11 4.58
N GLY A 134 -23.64 -2.19 4.27
CA GLY A 134 -24.66 -2.91 5.03
C GLY A 134 -25.23 -4.10 4.23
N HIS A 135 -25.91 -5.03 4.91
CA HIS A 135 -26.72 -6.00 4.22
C HIS A 135 -27.86 -5.29 3.49
N VAL A 136 -28.28 -5.78 2.32
CA VAL A 136 -29.30 -5.12 1.48
C VAL A 136 -30.63 -4.90 2.18
N ASP A 137 -31.01 -5.77 3.14
CA ASP A 137 -32.25 -5.67 3.92
C ASP A 137 -32.12 -4.80 5.18
N SER A 138 -30.91 -4.35 5.58
CA SER A 138 -30.72 -3.63 6.85
C SER A 138 -31.08 -2.16 6.71
N TRP A 139 -30.37 -1.43 5.85
CA TRP A 139 -30.57 0.01 5.65
C TRP A 139 -30.57 0.34 4.16
N LYS A 140 -31.43 1.30 3.79
CA LYS A 140 -31.52 1.78 2.40
C LYS A 140 -30.59 2.96 2.16
N THR A 141 -30.33 3.76 3.20
CA THR A 141 -29.54 5.00 3.12
C THR A 141 -28.48 5.06 4.22
N PHE A 142 -27.51 5.94 4.05
CA PHE A 142 -26.54 6.27 5.09
C PHE A 142 -27.19 6.85 6.33
N ASP A 143 -28.23 7.69 6.18
CA ASP A 143 -28.92 8.30 7.31
C ASP A 143 -29.64 7.26 8.19
N GLU A 144 -30.25 6.24 7.60
CA GLU A 144 -30.84 5.12 8.34
C GLU A 144 -29.77 4.35 9.13
N PHE A 145 -28.61 4.07 8.52
CA PHE A 145 -27.46 3.47 9.20
C PHE A 145 -27.01 4.35 10.37
N LEU A 146 -26.77 5.64 10.12
CA LEU A 146 -26.24 6.55 11.12
C LEU A 146 -27.19 6.70 12.33
N LYS A 147 -28.49 6.78 12.07
CA LYS A 147 -29.51 6.78 13.12
C LYS A 147 -29.46 5.52 13.98
N ALA A 148 -29.36 4.35 13.36
CA ALA A 148 -29.25 3.08 14.07
C ALA A 148 -27.94 3.00 14.89
N ALA A 149 -26.80 3.40 14.28
CA ALA A 149 -25.49 3.37 14.91
C ALA A 149 -25.34 4.36 16.07
N LYS A 150 -26.08 5.47 16.07
CA LYS A 150 -26.15 6.42 17.21
C LYS A 150 -27.07 5.93 18.32
N ALA A 151 -28.06 5.11 18.02
CA ALA A 151 -29.00 4.59 19.03
C ALA A 151 -28.38 3.48 19.88
N LYS A 152 -27.50 2.66 19.32
CA LYS A 152 -26.79 1.56 20.02
C LYS A 152 -25.50 1.20 19.30
N PRO A 153 -24.48 0.67 20.00
CA PRO A 153 -23.30 0.11 19.34
C PRO A 153 -23.68 -1.02 18.37
N LEU A 154 -23.19 -0.92 17.13
CA LEU A 154 -23.36 -1.93 16.09
C LEU A 154 -22.12 -2.84 16.01
N ALA A 155 -22.29 -4.07 15.52
CA ALA A 155 -21.19 -4.98 15.22
C ALA A 155 -20.55 -4.62 13.89
N GLY A 156 -19.31 -4.09 13.91
CA GLY A 156 -18.56 -3.72 12.72
C GLY A 156 -17.44 -4.72 12.42
N GLY A 157 -17.45 -5.32 11.23
CA GLY A 157 -16.38 -6.26 10.83
C GLY A 157 -15.17 -5.55 10.23
N PHE A 158 -13.98 -6.11 10.46
CA PHE A 158 -12.74 -5.63 9.82
C PHE A 158 -11.78 -6.77 9.48
N THR A 159 -10.93 -6.55 8.46
CA THR A 159 -9.98 -7.54 7.93
C THR A 159 -8.61 -7.37 8.57
N GLY A 160 -8.35 -8.07 9.67
CA GLY A 160 -7.07 -8.01 10.35
C GLY A 160 -6.79 -6.67 11.07
N ARG A 161 -6.22 -6.77 12.24
CA ARG A 161 -5.84 -5.59 13.05
C ARG A 161 -4.80 -4.76 12.30
N GLY A 162 -5.01 -3.44 12.20
CA GLY A 162 -4.10 -2.53 11.50
C GLY A 162 -4.19 -2.55 9.97
N SER A 163 -5.13 -3.31 9.39
CA SER A 163 -5.38 -3.21 7.95
C SER A 163 -5.90 -1.82 7.56
N THR A 164 -5.77 -1.45 6.28
CA THR A 164 -6.29 -0.16 5.78
C THR A 164 -7.79 -0.02 6.01
N THR A 165 -8.55 -1.11 5.94
CA THR A 165 -9.99 -1.14 6.19
C THR A 165 -10.32 -0.95 7.67
N HIS A 166 -9.53 -1.55 8.59
CA HIS A 166 -9.66 -1.33 10.02
C HIS A 166 -9.39 0.13 10.38
N VAL A 167 -8.28 0.68 9.91
CA VAL A 167 -7.89 2.07 10.18
C VAL A 167 -8.94 3.05 9.64
N ALA A 168 -9.42 2.84 8.41
CA ALA A 168 -10.47 3.66 7.82
C ALA A 168 -11.78 3.55 8.62
N GLY A 169 -12.11 2.34 9.11
CA GLY A 169 -13.24 2.11 9.99
C GLY A 169 -13.16 2.90 11.29
N LEU A 170 -12.02 2.84 11.97
CA LEU A 170 -11.78 3.59 13.20
C LEU A 170 -11.89 5.10 12.99
N LEU A 171 -11.25 5.63 11.93
CA LEU A 171 -11.32 7.06 11.58
C LEU A 171 -12.73 7.49 11.24
N ALA A 172 -13.46 6.71 10.44
CA ALA A 172 -14.81 7.06 10.02
C ALA A 172 -15.78 7.04 11.20
N MET A 173 -15.79 5.98 12.00
CA MET A 173 -16.71 5.87 13.13
C MET A 173 -16.40 6.89 14.23
N ASP A 174 -15.12 7.20 14.46
CA ASP A 174 -14.73 8.29 15.38
C ASP A 174 -15.25 9.66 14.91
N ALA A 175 -15.04 9.99 13.64
CA ALA A 175 -15.50 11.25 13.05
C ALA A 175 -17.04 11.38 13.02
N LEU A 176 -17.76 10.26 12.92
CA LEU A 176 -19.22 10.21 12.95
C LEU A 176 -19.79 10.19 14.38
N GLY A 177 -18.93 10.06 15.40
CA GLY A 177 -19.34 9.96 16.81
C GLY A 177 -20.08 8.66 17.12
N VAL A 178 -19.71 7.55 16.45
CA VAL A 178 -20.37 6.24 16.56
C VAL A 178 -19.50 5.28 17.36
N LYS A 179 -20.12 4.58 18.34
CA LYS A 179 -19.48 3.47 19.07
C LYS A 179 -19.73 2.15 18.33
N VAL A 180 -18.68 1.34 18.21
CA VAL A 180 -18.70 0.08 17.45
C VAL A 180 -18.16 -1.06 18.28
N ASN A 181 -18.84 -2.21 18.22
CA ASN A 181 -18.30 -3.49 18.68
C ASN A 181 -17.53 -4.12 17.50
N TRP A 182 -16.21 -3.98 17.50
CA TRP A 182 -15.38 -4.44 16.42
C TRP A 182 -15.17 -5.95 16.45
N VAL A 183 -15.42 -6.63 15.32
CA VAL A 183 -15.26 -8.08 15.14
C VAL A 183 -14.15 -8.35 14.12
N PRO A 184 -13.01 -8.95 14.54
CA PRO A 184 -11.90 -9.26 13.64
C PRO A 184 -12.17 -10.50 12.78
N TYR A 185 -11.69 -10.46 11.53
CA TYR A 185 -11.68 -11.57 10.58
C TYR A 185 -10.30 -11.66 9.91
N GLU A 186 -9.93 -12.83 9.39
CA GLU A 186 -8.63 -13.05 8.75
C GLU A 186 -8.50 -12.34 7.38
N GLY A 187 -9.62 -12.17 6.67
CA GLY A 187 -9.61 -11.56 5.34
C GLY A 187 -10.93 -10.98 4.88
N SER A 188 -10.88 -10.20 3.78
CA SER A 188 -12.07 -9.54 3.19
C SER A 188 -13.18 -10.52 2.83
N GLY A 189 -12.84 -11.69 2.30
CA GLY A 189 -13.85 -12.69 1.91
C GLY A 189 -14.68 -13.17 3.11
N GLU A 190 -14.02 -13.46 4.22
CA GLU A 190 -14.67 -13.89 5.45
C GLU A 190 -15.52 -12.76 6.07
N THR A 191 -14.96 -11.54 6.14
CA THR A 191 -15.68 -10.37 6.66
C THR A 191 -16.93 -10.06 5.84
N LEU A 192 -16.81 -10.08 4.52
CA LEU A 192 -17.94 -9.83 3.61
C LEU A 192 -18.97 -10.97 3.66
N GLY A 193 -18.53 -12.22 3.80
CA GLY A 193 -19.39 -13.37 4.02
C GLY A 193 -20.19 -13.26 5.31
N ALA A 194 -19.55 -12.83 6.40
CA ALA A 194 -20.21 -12.61 7.69
C ALA A 194 -21.28 -11.50 7.60
N LEU A 195 -21.01 -10.40 6.87
CA LEU A 195 -22.01 -9.37 6.62
C LEU A 195 -23.18 -9.90 5.76
N ALA A 196 -22.88 -10.63 4.69
CA ALA A 196 -23.88 -11.22 3.81
C ALA A 196 -24.74 -12.28 4.52
N GLY A 197 -24.19 -12.92 5.58
CA GLY A 197 -24.88 -13.83 6.48
C GLY A 197 -25.58 -13.18 7.67
N LYS A 198 -25.51 -11.82 7.79
CA LYS A 198 -26.06 -11.03 8.90
C LYS A 198 -25.49 -11.40 10.28
N HIS A 199 -24.23 -11.90 10.33
CA HIS A 199 -23.51 -12.17 11.59
C HIS A 199 -22.91 -10.92 12.18
N ILE A 200 -22.75 -9.86 11.37
CA ILE A 200 -22.33 -8.51 11.75
C ILE A 200 -23.24 -7.50 11.05
N ASP A 201 -23.28 -6.27 11.57
CA ASP A 201 -24.19 -5.25 11.08
C ASP A 201 -23.66 -4.52 9.87
N PHE A 202 -22.36 -4.18 9.85
CA PHE A 202 -21.72 -3.44 8.77
C PHE A 202 -20.24 -3.79 8.63
N VAL A 203 -19.64 -3.38 7.50
CA VAL A 203 -18.19 -3.42 7.29
C VAL A 203 -17.73 -2.13 6.60
N ILE A 204 -16.47 -1.76 6.81
CA ILE A 204 -15.74 -0.87 5.91
C ILE A 204 -14.74 -1.73 5.15
N ASN A 205 -14.90 -1.79 3.82
CA ASN A 205 -14.07 -2.63 2.97
C ASN A 205 -13.77 -1.95 1.63
N LEU A 206 -12.72 -2.46 0.94
CA LEU A 206 -12.34 -1.95 -0.36
C LEU A 206 -13.48 -2.16 -1.38
N ALA A 207 -13.75 -1.15 -2.18
CA ALA A 207 -14.78 -1.20 -3.22
C ALA A 207 -14.57 -2.38 -4.18
N SER A 208 -13.31 -2.59 -4.64
CA SER A 208 -12.96 -3.64 -5.59
C SER A 208 -13.21 -5.06 -5.05
N THR A 209 -12.97 -5.32 -3.76
CA THR A 209 -13.19 -6.65 -3.17
C THR A 209 -14.65 -6.92 -2.82
N SER A 210 -15.44 -5.87 -2.63
CA SER A 210 -16.86 -5.95 -2.28
C SER A 210 -17.78 -6.10 -3.49
N LEU A 211 -17.25 -5.84 -4.67
CA LEU A 211 -18.01 -5.76 -5.92
C LEU A 211 -18.90 -6.96 -6.24
N PRO A 212 -18.44 -8.24 -6.11
CA PRO A 212 -19.27 -9.38 -6.44
C PRO A 212 -20.55 -9.47 -5.59
N LEU A 213 -20.47 -9.10 -4.31
CA LEU A 213 -21.63 -9.12 -3.41
C LEU A 213 -22.54 -7.91 -3.58
N ILE A 214 -22.00 -6.77 -4.03
CA ILE A 214 -22.81 -5.59 -4.38
C ILE A 214 -23.58 -5.88 -5.67
N GLU A 215 -22.91 -6.35 -6.73
CA GLU A 215 -23.55 -6.72 -8.00
C GLU A 215 -24.53 -7.87 -7.87
N GLY A 216 -24.23 -8.82 -6.95
CA GLY A 216 -25.14 -9.89 -6.60
C GLY A 216 -26.31 -9.48 -5.71
N GLY A 217 -26.47 -8.18 -5.41
CA GLY A 217 -27.60 -7.66 -4.62
C GLY A 217 -27.65 -8.14 -3.17
N ARG A 218 -26.52 -8.57 -2.60
CA ARG A 218 -26.41 -9.04 -1.21
C ARG A 218 -26.01 -7.91 -0.25
N LEU A 219 -25.16 -7.02 -0.70
CA LEU A 219 -24.64 -5.89 0.07
C LEU A 219 -25.00 -4.56 -0.61
N ARG A 220 -25.22 -3.55 0.22
CA ARG A 220 -25.49 -2.18 -0.23
C ARG A 220 -24.38 -1.24 0.23
N PRO A 221 -23.76 -0.48 -0.70
CA PRO A 221 -22.89 0.62 -0.34
C PRO A 221 -23.72 1.78 0.21
N LEU A 222 -23.38 2.27 1.40
CA LEU A 222 -24.08 3.34 2.10
C LEU A 222 -23.30 4.65 2.10
N LEU A 223 -21.97 4.56 2.17
CA LEU A 223 -21.06 5.70 2.17
C LEU A 223 -19.74 5.33 1.51
N LEU A 224 -19.21 6.21 0.72
CA LEU A 224 -17.84 6.11 0.21
C LEU A 224 -16.92 6.92 1.12
N VAL A 225 -16.01 6.26 1.84
CA VAL A 225 -15.04 6.92 2.73
C VAL A 225 -13.91 7.52 1.88
N SER A 226 -14.21 8.65 1.24
CA SER A 226 -13.34 9.36 0.31
C SER A 226 -13.66 10.86 0.32
N ASP A 227 -12.70 11.67 -0.16
CA ASP A 227 -12.89 13.11 -0.37
C ASP A 227 -13.62 13.40 -1.70
N GLU A 228 -13.65 12.44 -2.63
CA GLU A 228 -14.22 12.54 -3.97
C GLU A 228 -15.08 11.32 -4.27
N ARG A 229 -16.11 11.49 -5.13
CA ARG A 229 -16.91 10.36 -5.63
C ARG A 229 -16.06 9.38 -6.44
N ASP A 230 -16.44 8.11 -6.37
CA ASP A 230 -15.80 7.05 -7.16
C ASP A 230 -16.56 6.86 -8.48
N PRO A 231 -15.89 6.84 -9.64
CA PRO A 231 -16.56 6.71 -10.94
C PRO A 231 -17.32 5.39 -11.12
N PHE A 232 -16.97 4.37 -10.34
CA PHE A 232 -17.65 3.07 -10.36
C PHE A 232 -18.83 2.99 -9.37
N PHE A 233 -18.96 3.96 -8.46
CA PHE A 233 -20.02 4.09 -7.47
C PHE A 233 -20.56 5.52 -7.43
N PRO A 234 -21.07 6.05 -8.59
CA PRO A 234 -21.44 7.47 -8.71
C PRO A 234 -22.60 7.87 -7.82
N ASP A 235 -23.46 6.92 -7.45
CA ASP A 235 -24.64 7.19 -6.61
C ASP A 235 -24.37 7.08 -5.11
N VAL A 236 -23.16 6.62 -4.71
CA VAL A 236 -22.79 6.48 -3.30
C VAL A 236 -22.23 7.81 -2.78
N PRO A 237 -22.86 8.41 -1.74
CA PRO A 237 -22.42 9.70 -1.24
C PRO A 237 -21.04 9.62 -0.56
N VAL A 238 -20.34 10.76 -0.55
CA VAL A 238 -19.12 10.97 0.25
C VAL A 238 -19.45 11.77 1.52
N PRO A 239 -18.67 11.65 2.60
CA PRO A 239 -18.97 12.30 3.89
C PRO A 239 -19.25 13.81 3.80
N LYS A 240 -18.45 14.53 3.00
CA LYS A 240 -18.59 16.00 2.86
C LYS A 240 -19.93 16.44 2.27
N GLU A 241 -20.56 15.63 1.42
CA GLU A 241 -21.88 15.92 0.84
C GLU A 241 -23.00 15.79 1.87
N LEU A 242 -22.72 15.06 2.94
CA LEU A 242 -23.62 14.83 4.06
C LEU A 242 -23.27 15.69 5.29
N GLY A 243 -22.35 16.64 5.15
CA GLY A 243 -21.94 17.55 6.21
C GLY A 243 -20.97 16.96 7.23
N PHE A 244 -20.32 15.83 6.93
CA PHE A 244 -19.33 15.19 7.81
C PHE A 244 -17.90 15.40 7.33
N SER A 245 -17.00 15.61 8.29
CA SER A 245 -15.55 15.66 8.05
C SER A 245 -14.92 14.32 8.49
N VAL A 246 -14.96 13.33 7.61
CA VAL A 246 -14.35 12.03 7.82
C VAL A 246 -12.99 11.99 7.12
N PRO A 247 -11.87 11.76 7.84
CA PRO A 247 -10.57 11.67 7.20
C PRO A 247 -10.51 10.51 6.22
N ALA A 248 -10.32 10.80 4.94
CA ALA A 248 -10.08 9.77 3.95
C ALA A 248 -8.67 9.17 4.12
N LEU A 249 -8.59 7.85 4.10
CA LEU A 249 -7.33 7.11 4.12
C LEU A 249 -7.42 5.99 3.07
N PRO A 250 -7.41 6.34 1.79
CA PRO A 250 -7.50 5.35 0.72
C PRO A 250 -6.30 4.42 0.73
N GLY A 251 -6.52 3.20 0.24
CA GLY A 251 -5.41 2.31 -0.06
C GLY A 251 -4.73 2.77 -1.35
N VAL A 252 -3.51 3.26 -1.28
CA VAL A 252 -2.69 3.63 -2.43
C VAL A 252 -1.68 2.51 -2.70
N ARG A 253 -1.74 1.91 -3.89
CA ARG A 253 -0.81 0.83 -4.25
C ARG A 253 0.31 1.36 -5.11
N GLY A 254 1.52 1.03 -4.71
CA GLY A 254 2.71 1.51 -5.37
C GLY A 254 3.97 0.72 -5.04
N ILE A 255 5.02 1.06 -5.76
CA ILE A 255 6.35 0.49 -5.61
C ILE A 255 7.22 1.46 -4.82
N VAL A 256 7.92 0.94 -3.82
CA VAL A 256 9.02 1.61 -3.14
C VAL A 256 10.30 0.80 -3.30
N ALA A 257 11.44 1.49 -3.30
CA ALA A 257 12.78 0.91 -3.34
C ALA A 257 13.44 1.02 -1.95
N PRO A 258 14.55 0.30 -1.71
CA PRO A 258 15.32 0.42 -0.49
C PRO A 258 15.72 1.88 -0.19
N PRO A 259 15.98 2.22 1.10
CA PRO A 259 16.45 3.55 1.45
C PRO A 259 17.68 3.97 0.65
N LYS A 260 17.74 5.22 0.21
CA LYS A 260 18.87 5.80 -0.52
C LYS A 260 19.09 5.22 -1.93
N THR A 261 18.10 4.60 -2.55
CA THR A 261 18.18 4.19 -3.96
C THR A 261 18.49 5.41 -4.84
N PRO A 262 19.51 5.35 -5.72
CA PRO A 262 19.92 6.48 -6.55
C PRO A 262 18.79 7.02 -7.43
N ALA A 263 18.68 8.36 -7.52
CA ALA A 263 17.63 9.02 -8.29
C ALA A 263 17.57 8.59 -9.77
N ALA A 264 18.72 8.29 -10.39
CA ALA A 264 18.78 7.79 -11.76
C ALA A 264 18.08 6.44 -11.92
N ILE A 265 18.21 5.53 -10.94
CA ILE A 265 17.50 4.24 -10.91
C ILE A 265 16.01 4.44 -10.68
N VAL A 266 15.64 5.32 -9.72
CA VAL A 266 14.23 5.67 -9.45
C VAL A 266 13.55 6.15 -10.72
N LYS A 267 14.22 7.05 -11.47
CA LYS A 267 13.69 7.58 -12.73
C LYS A 267 13.39 6.49 -13.75
N VAL A 268 14.31 5.52 -13.94
CA VAL A 268 14.10 4.40 -14.89
C VAL A 268 12.91 3.53 -14.46
N LEU A 269 12.84 3.17 -13.17
CA LEU A 269 11.73 2.38 -12.63
C LEU A 269 10.40 3.11 -12.73
N GLU A 270 10.37 4.41 -12.40
CA GLU A 270 9.20 5.27 -12.51
C GLU A 270 8.70 5.38 -13.95
N GLU A 271 9.59 5.69 -14.90
CA GLU A 271 9.23 5.80 -16.31
C GLU A 271 8.67 4.49 -16.87
N ALA A 272 9.30 3.36 -16.54
CA ALA A 272 8.82 2.05 -16.97
C ALA A 272 7.45 1.72 -16.39
N THR A 273 7.25 1.99 -15.08
CA THR A 273 5.97 1.76 -14.40
C THR A 273 4.89 2.69 -14.95
N SER A 274 5.21 3.97 -15.15
CA SER A 274 4.29 4.96 -15.73
C SER A 274 3.83 4.58 -17.14
N LYS A 275 4.72 4.02 -17.97
CA LYS A 275 4.36 3.51 -19.31
C LYS A 275 3.51 2.25 -19.20
N ALA A 276 3.87 1.33 -18.33
CA ALA A 276 3.15 0.07 -18.14
C ALA A 276 1.69 0.29 -17.72
N VAL A 277 1.42 1.20 -16.79
CA VAL A 277 0.06 1.47 -16.31
C VAL A 277 -0.82 2.21 -17.33
N LYS A 278 -0.22 2.78 -18.36
CA LYS A 278 -0.92 3.45 -19.48
C LYS A 278 -1.21 2.52 -20.67
N GLU A 279 -0.68 1.29 -20.66
CA GLU A 279 -0.97 0.32 -21.72
C GLU A 279 -2.48 0.03 -21.75
N ALA A 280 -3.08 0.14 -22.93
CA ALA A 280 -4.53 0.01 -23.12
C ALA A 280 -5.07 -1.31 -22.53
N ALA A 281 -4.34 -2.41 -22.73
CA ALA A 281 -4.73 -3.71 -22.21
C ALA A 281 -4.69 -3.77 -20.68
N TYR A 282 -3.76 -3.06 -20.01
CA TYR A 282 -3.75 -2.94 -18.56
C TYR A 282 -4.91 -2.07 -18.06
N VAL A 283 -5.17 -0.94 -18.73
CA VAL A 283 -6.29 -0.05 -18.38
C VAL A 283 -7.62 -0.79 -18.49
N ASP A 284 -7.83 -1.56 -19.56
CA ASP A 284 -9.04 -2.38 -19.74
C ASP A 284 -9.15 -3.48 -18.67
N TRP A 285 -8.02 -4.11 -18.34
CA TRP A 285 -7.96 -5.11 -17.27
C TRP A 285 -8.32 -4.52 -15.90
N ALA A 286 -7.79 -3.33 -15.58
CA ALA A 286 -8.08 -2.60 -14.37
C ALA A 286 -9.55 -2.14 -14.31
N LYS A 287 -10.08 -1.60 -15.41
CA LYS A 287 -11.48 -1.16 -15.53
C LYS A 287 -12.47 -2.30 -15.28
N LYS A 288 -12.23 -3.48 -15.85
CA LYS A 288 -13.05 -4.70 -15.60
C LYS A 288 -13.07 -5.11 -14.13
N ARG A 289 -12.08 -4.69 -13.34
CA ARG A 289 -11.98 -4.92 -11.89
C ARG A 289 -12.40 -3.72 -11.05
N LYS A 290 -12.97 -2.69 -11.69
CA LYS A 290 -13.36 -1.41 -11.06
C LYS A 290 -12.23 -0.83 -10.20
N MET A 291 -11.00 -0.93 -10.70
CA MET A 291 -9.82 -0.33 -10.08
C MET A 291 -9.66 1.10 -10.58
N VAL A 292 -9.60 2.05 -9.66
CA VAL A 292 -9.35 3.45 -9.99
C VAL A 292 -7.86 3.64 -10.24
N ILE A 293 -7.48 3.91 -11.50
CA ILE A 293 -6.10 4.29 -11.84
C ILE A 293 -5.97 5.79 -11.59
N LYS A 294 -5.19 6.14 -10.57
CA LYS A 294 -4.83 7.52 -10.19
C LYS A 294 -3.33 7.58 -9.92
N PRO A 295 -2.51 7.77 -10.97
CA PRO A 295 -1.06 7.71 -10.87
C PRO A 295 -0.50 8.82 -9.97
N LEU A 296 0.55 8.47 -9.22
CA LEU A 296 1.37 9.39 -8.44
C LEU A 296 2.84 9.13 -8.79
N ASN A 297 3.56 10.16 -9.21
CA ASN A 297 5.01 10.09 -9.41
C ASN A 297 5.72 9.89 -8.06
N HIS A 298 7.05 9.68 -8.08
CA HIS A 298 7.81 9.40 -6.84
C HIS A 298 7.68 10.52 -5.79
N GLN A 299 7.59 11.79 -6.20
CA GLN A 299 7.45 12.93 -5.28
C GLN A 299 6.06 12.99 -4.66
N GLU A 300 5.01 12.88 -5.49
CA GLU A 300 3.62 12.86 -5.05
C GLU A 300 3.33 11.66 -4.15
N PHE A 301 3.87 10.49 -4.50
CA PHE A 301 3.73 9.29 -3.69
C PHE A 301 4.47 9.41 -2.35
N GLY A 302 5.68 9.98 -2.34
CA GLY A 302 6.41 10.28 -1.11
C GLY A 302 5.63 11.23 -0.19
N LYS A 303 5.01 12.27 -0.76
CA LYS A 303 4.14 13.18 -0.02
C LYS A 303 2.92 12.46 0.56
N ASP A 304 2.24 11.61 -0.22
CA ASP A 304 1.08 10.82 0.24
C ASP A 304 1.45 9.90 1.42
N ILE A 305 2.63 9.24 1.36
CA ILE A 305 3.15 8.45 2.48
C ILE A 305 3.32 9.32 3.73
N LEU A 306 3.97 10.49 3.62
CA LEU A 306 4.22 11.38 4.74
C LEU A 306 2.93 11.92 5.35
N GLU A 307 1.95 12.28 4.54
CA GLU A 307 0.64 12.78 4.98
C GLU A 307 -0.21 11.71 5.70
N SER A 308 0.12 10.44 5.54
CA SER A 308 -0.55 9.36 6.25
C SER A 308 -0.14 9.25 7.74
N TYR A 309 1.07 9.68 8.11
CA TYR A 309 1.58 9.59 9.48
C TYR A 309 0.69 10.28 10.52
N PRO A 310 0.34 11.59 10.39
CA PRO A 310 -0.51 12.25 11.38
C PRO A 310 -1.92 11.66 11.44
N LYS A 311 -2.43 11.09 10.35
CA LYS A 311 -3.74 10.40 10.35
C LYS A 311 -3.69 9.11 11.16
N VAL A 312 -2.62 8.31 11.00
CA VAL A 312 -2.43 7.07 11.76
C VAL A 312 -2.14 7.36 13.24
N GLU A 313 -1.31 8.38 13.52
CA GLU A 313 -0.98 8.79 14.88
C GLU A 313 -2.23 9.15 15.69
N LYS A 314 -3.17 9.87 15.08
CA LYS A 314 -4.44 10.28 15.73
C LYS A 314 -5.23 9.10 16.30
N ILE A 315 -5.11 7.91 15.71
CA ILE A 315 -5.87 6.72 16.12
C ILE A 315 -5.01 5.62 16.74
N GLN A 316 -3.71 5.89 17.00
CA GLN A 316 -2.77 4.85 17.45
C GLN A 316 -3.23 4.14 18.75
N GLN A 317 -3.91 4.85 19.67
CA GLN A 317 -4.43 4.24 20.90
C GLN A 317 -5.51 3.21 20.56
N LYS A 318 -6.46 3.54 19.68
CA LYS A 318 -7.53 2.64 19.24
C LYS A 318 -7.00 1.45 18.40
N LEU A 319 -5.80 1.56 17.84
CA LEU A 319 -5.16 0.45 17.14
C LEU A 319 -4.55 -0.58 18.10
N LYS A 320 -4.25 -0.18 19.33
CA LYS A 320 -3.64 -1.06 20.35
C LYS A 320 -4.69 -1.79 21.20
N ASP A 321 -5.85 -1.21 21.37
CA ASP A 321 -7.02 -1.79 22.03
C ASP A 321 -7.70 -2.84 21.14
#